data_87b683d782230a991f8c98857f938050
#
_entry.id   87b683d782230a991f8c98857f938050
#
_cell.length_a   1.000
_cell.length_b   1.000
_cell.length_c   1.000
_cell.angle_alpha   90.00
_cell.angle_beta   90.00
_cell.angle_gamma   90.00
#
_symmetry.space_group_name_H-M   'P 1'
#
loop_
_entity.id
_entity.type
_entity.pdbx_description
1 polymer ?
#
loop_
_entity_poly.entity_id
_entity_poly.type
_entity_poly.pdbx_seq_one_letter_code
_entity_poly.pdbx_strand_id
1 'polypeptide(L)'
;MLEKPFGHDAASAAALNASLRTRWSEGDLFRIDRYLGKEVIDNLLVMRFANRMLTPIWNRENVASVQITFEETGGAATAYFDEHGIVRDVMQNHLLQVMAVLAMDRPVSLEPEDIRDAKLKVLRQVRRVDPAADAVAGQYVAPAGDSAGSSSSKGYLEQSFVKPDSKSPTFAMVVLRIKNERWDGVPFVLKAGKGLGERRSEIRIQLKDVPGDIFDDEEEEEDEDEEEAAAARDDSHPGCEPSRSSTKTDPGPNEFVIRLQPHEEMYMKLTIKGAYSSHWFPYDRVGVVNADP
;
A
#
# COMPACT_ATOMS: atom_id res chain seq x y z
N MET A 1 23.35 20.22 -0.88
CA MET A 1 22.47 19.06 -0.99
C MET A 1 22.31 18.44 0.40
N LEU A 2 21.07 18.15 0.80
CA LEU A 2 20.72 17.59 2.10
C LEU A 2 19.93 16.31 1.89
N GLU A 3 20.38 15.21 2.48
CA GLU A 3 19.62 13.96 2.56
C GLU A 3 18.88 13.89 3.90
N LYS A 4 17.80 13.14 3.95
CA LYS A 4 17.09 12.81 5.20
C LYS A 4 17.96 11.98 6.15
N PRO A 5 17.81 12.13 7.45
CA PRO A 5 16.76 12.86 8.18
C PRO A 5 17.04 14.37 8.29
N PHE A 6 15.96 15.18 8.22
CA PHE A 6 16.01 16.61 8.46
C PHE A 6 15.63 16.96 9.92
N GLY A 7 16.24 16.30 10.86
CA GLY A 7 15.86 16.25 12.27
C GLY A 7 15.00 15.01 12.61
N HIS A 8 14.86 14.72 13.89
CA HIS A 8 14.08 13.57 14.42
C HIS A 8 12.69 13.98 14.91
N ASP A 9 12.45 15.28 15.10
CA ASP A 9 11.16 15.86 15.45
C ASP A 9 11.00 17.28 14.86
N ALA A 10 9.85 17.90 15.08
CA ALA A 10 9.56 19.24 14.57
C ALA A 10 10.53 20.30 15.11
N ALA A 11 10.96 20.19 16.37
CA ALA A 11 11.86 21.17 16.99
C ALA A 11 13.27 21.09 16.41
N SER A 12 13.83 19.89 16.28
CA SER A 12 15.15 19.69 15.68
C SER A 12 15.17 20.02 14.18
N ALA A 13 14.07 19.73 13.46
CA ALA A 13 13.91 20.12 12.06
C ALA A 13 13.88 21.66 11.91
N ALA A 14 13.16 22.36 12.78
CA ALA A 14 13.12 23.82 12.80
C ALA A 14 14.49 24.43 13.13
N ALA A 15 15.21 23.88 14.11
CA ALA A 15 16.55 24.32 14.48
C ALA A 15 17.55 24.12 13.32
N LEU A 16 17.52 22.96 12.67
CA LEU A 16 18.35 22.70 11.49
C LEU A 16 18.05 23.71 10.37
N ASN A 17 16.76 23.91 10.08
CA ASN A 17 16.36 24.84 9.03
C ASN A 17 16.76 26.29 9.37
N ALA A 18 16.63 26.74 10.62
CA ALA A 18 17.09 28.03 11.06
C ALA A 18 18.62 28.19 10.87
N SER A 19 19.40 27.20 11.26
CA SER A 19 20.86 27.18 11.06
C SER A 19 21.27 27.25 9.59
N LEU A 20 20.56 26.53 8.72
CA LEU A 20 20.85 26.53 7.28
C LEU A 20 20.55 27.89 6.63
N ARG A 21 19.44 28.53 7.01
CA ARG A 21 19.02 29.84 6.48
C ARG A 21 19.96 30.98 6.83
N THR A 22 20.82 30.82 7.83
CA THR A 22 21.85 31.83 8.13
C THR A 22 22.98 31.87 7.11
N ARG A 23 23.15 30.81 6.29
CA ARG A 23 24.27 30.64 5.38
C ARG A 23 23.86 30.46 3.92
N TRP A 24 22.64 29.98 3.67
CA TRP A 24 22.16 29.55 2.36
C TRP A 24 20.78 30.13 2.08
N SER A 25 20.53 30.58 0.87
CA SER A 25 19.18 30.91 0.41
C SER A 25 18.39 29.62 0.13
N GLU A 26 17.06 29.69 0.13
CA GLU A 26 16.23 28.50 -0.17
C GLU A 26 16.52 27.93 -1.57
N GLY A 27 16.85 28.77 -2.54
CA GLY A 27 17.23 28.34 -3.89
C GLY A 27 18.52 27.51 -3.94
N ASP A 28 19.39 27.62 -2.91
CA ASP A 28 20.64 26.86 -2.82
C ASP A 28 20.48 25.55 -2.05
N LEU A 29 19.30 25.31 -1.47
CA LEU A 29 19.03 24.16 -0.59
C LEU A 29 18.25 23.07 -1.33
N PHE A 30 18.92 22.00 -1.70
CA PHE A 30 18.31 20.80 -2.29
C PHE A 30 18.09 19.73 -1.22
N ARG A 31 16.83 19.52 -0.84
CA ARG A 31 16.42 18.46 0.09
C ARG A 31 15.97 17.24 -0.70
N ILE A 32 16.69 16.14 -0.52
CA ILE A 32 16.52 14.94 -1.35
C ILE A 32 15.73 13.89 -0.57
N ASP A 33 14.74 13.33 -1.24
CA ASP A 33 14.09 12.08 -0.89
C ASP A 33 14.33 11.06 -2.01
N ARG A 34 15.00 9.95 -1.69
CA ARG A 34 15.38 8.92 -2.68
C ARG A 34 14.18 8.26 -3.36
N TYR A 35 13.01 8.25 -2.72
CA TYR A 35 11.79 7.71 -3.33
C TYR A 35 11.23 8.64 -4.40
N LEU A 36 11.31 9.95 -4.20
CA LEU A 36 10.92 10.91 -5.23
C LEU A 36 11.86 10.94 -6.43
N GLY A 37 13.08 10.44 -6.28
CA GLY A 37 14.02 10.30 -7.40
C GLY A 37 13.89 9.00 -8.19
N LYS A 38 12.86 8.19 -7.94
CA LYS A 38 12.55 7.02 -8.75
C LYS A 38 11.74 7.41 -9.97
N GLU A 39 12.13 6.92 -11.14
CA GLU A 39 11.49 7.25 -12.42
C GLU A 39 9.98 6.92 -12.41
N VAL A 40 9.59 5.80 -11.81
CA VAL A 40 8.19 5.42 -11.68
C VAL A 40 7.36 6.43 -10.86
N ILE A 41 7.97 7.16 -9.92
CA ILE A 41 7.27 8.22 -9.17
C ILE A 41 7.12 9.49 -10.00
N ASP A 42 8.11 9.84 -10.79
CA ASP A 42 7.98 10.96 -11.75
C ASP A 42 6.91 10.63 -12.80
N ASN A 43 6.86 9.40 -13.28
CA ASN A 43 5.82 8.90 -14.18
C ASN A 43 4.39 8.99 -13.59
N LEU A 44 4.22 9.01 -12.27
CA LEU A 44 2.91 9.27 -11.66
C LEU A 44 2.29 10.59 -12.10
N LEU A 45 3.10 11.65 -12.24
CA LEU A 45 2.62 12.95 -12.70
C LEU A 45 2.13 12.86 -14.14
N VAL A 46 2.92 12.23 -15.00
CA VAL A 46 2.57 12.01 -16.42
C VAL A 46 1.33 11.14 -16.52
N MET A 47 1.30 10.00 -15.82
CA MET A 47 0.15 9.08 -15.82
C MET A 47 -1.14 9.80 -15.39
N ARG A 48 -1.09 10.55 -14.30
CA ARG A 48 -2.28 11.21 -13.75
C ARG A 48 -2.76 12.39 -14.57
N PHE A 49 -1.86 13.19 -15.11
CA PHE A 49 -2.19 14.51 -15.67
C PHE A 49 -2.10 14.58 -17.19
N ALA A 50 -1.45 13.61 -17.84
CA ALA A 50 -1.40 13.52 -19.31
C ALA A 50 -2.44 12.55 -19.89
N ASN A 51 -3.03 11.66 -19.08
CA ASN A 51 -4.00 10.66 -19.53
C ASN A 51 -5.43 11.04 -19.16
N ARG A 52 -6.23 11.39 -20.15
CA ARG A 52 -7.62 11.83 -19.95
C ARG A 52 -8.48 10.76 -19.27
N MET A 53 -8.27 9.48 -19.55
CA MET A 53 -9.06 8.38 -19.01
C MET A 53 -8.89 8.20 -17.49
N LEU A 54 -7.75 8.60 -16.91
CA LEU A 54 -7.46 8.41 -15.49
C LEU A 54 -8.01 9.55 -14.62
N THR A 55 -8.12 10.75 -15.16
CA THR A 55 -8.58 11.93 -14.42
C THR A 55 -9.96 11.74 -13.75
N PRO A 56 -11.00 11.23 -14.44
CA PRO A 56 -12.32 11.06 -13.85
C PRO A 56 -12.40 9.95 -12.80
N ILE A 57 -11.51 8.98 -12.82
CA ILE A 57 -11.55 7.85 -11.88
C ILE A 57 -10.63 8.04 -10.66
N TRP A 58 -9.81 9.10 -10.64
CA TRP A 58 -8.83 9.36 -9.59
C TRP A 58 -9.41 10.20 -8.44
N ASN A 59 -10.46 9.68 -7.81
CA ASN A 59 -11.20 10.36 -6.74
C ASN A 59 -12.03 9.38 -5.91
N ARG A 60 -12.65 9.90 -4.83
CA ARG A 60 -13.49 9.17 -3.89
C ARG A 60 -14.70 8.44 -4.49
N GLU A 61 -15.17 8.88 -5.65
CA GLU A 61 -16.33 8.25 -6.29
C GLU A 61 -15.98 6.89 -6.90
N ASN A 62 -14.69 6.70 -7.30
CA ASN A 62 -14.22 5.51 -7.99
C ASN A 62 -13.18 4.71 -7.18
N VAL A 63 -12.41 5.36 -6.29
CA VAL A 63 -11.37 4.71 -5.49
C VAL A 63 -11.95 4.26 -4.15
N ALA A 64 -11.80 2.96 -3.85
CA ALA A 64 -12.17 2.36 -2.58
C ALA A 64 -11.08 2.55 -1.52
N SER A 65 -9.82 2.29 -1.90
CA SER A 65 -8.68 2.42 -0.99
C SER A 65 -7.38 2.67 -1.75
N VAL A 66 -6.40 3.24 -1.04
CA VAL A 66 -5.02 3.37 -1.52
C VAL A 66 -4.09 2.72 -0.50
N GLN A 67 -3.26 1.80 -0.93
CA GLN A 67 -2.23 1.18 -0.11
C GLN A 67 -0.84 1.56 -0.63
N ILE A 68 0.04 1.99 0.27
CA ILE A 68 1.45 2.29 -0.05
C ILE A 68 2.30 1.43 0.87
N THR A 69 2.95 0.44 0.29
CA THR A 69 3.65 -0.61 1.03
C THR A 69 5.16 -0.49 0.84
N PHE A 70 5.89 -0.72 1.92
CA PHE A 70 7.33 -0.88 1.95
C PHE A 70 7.68 -2.09 2.81
N GLU A 71 8.26 -3.11 2.21
CA GLU A 71 8.67 -4.35 2.89
C GLU A 71 10.11 -4.68 2.53
N GLU A 72 10.89 -5.06 3.53
CA GLU A 72 12.27 -5.54 3.37
C GLU A 72 12.46 -6.90 4.05
N THR A 73 13.19 -7.77 3.35
CA THR A 73 13.69 -9.03 3.91
C THR A 73 14.96 -8.76 4.69
N GLY A 74 15.04 -9.22 5.88
CA GLY A 74 16.21 -9.06 6.72
C GLY A 74 16.25 -7.76 7.50
N GLY A 75 16.75 -7.86 8.70
CA GLY A 75 16.89 -6.75 9.61
C GLY A 75 18.19 -6.04 9.40
N ALA A 76 18.23 -4.97 8.64
CA ALA A 76 19.28 -3.99 8.79
C ALA A 76 19.03 -3.20 10.08
N ALA A 77 19.12 -3.88 11.23
CA ALA A 77 19.12 -3.23 12.52
C ALA A 77 20.40 -2.40 12.61
N THR A 78 20.28 -1.09 12.46
CA THR A 78 21.34 -0.13 12.71
C THR A 78 21.02 0.62 14.00
N ALA A 79 22.04 1.17 14.66
CA ALA A 79 21.82 2.02 15.83
C ALA A 79 20.85 3.18 15.51
N TYR A 80 20.92 3.74 14.31
CA TYR A 80 20.00 4.76 13.82
C TYR A 80 18.54 4.26 13.79
N PHE A 81 18.31 3.06 13.24
CA PHE A 81 16.97 2.49 13.16
C PHE A 81 16.38 2.20 14.54
N ASP A 82 17.21 1.69 15.47
CA ASP A 82 16.77 1.40 16.83
C ASP A 82 16.36 2.66 17.60
N GLU A 83 16.98 3.79 17.29
CA GLU A 83 16.59 5.08 17.88
C GLU A 83 15.32 5.67 17.29
N HIS A 84 15.03 5.45 16.01
CA HIS A 84 13.97 6.14 15.26
C HIS A 84 12.75 5.28 14.98
N GLY A 85 12.92 3.98 14.73
CA GLY A 85 11.88 3.04 14.33
C GLY A 85 11.36 3.26 12.92
N ILE A 86 10.55 2.31 12.45
CA ILE A 86 10.07 2.24 11.03
C ILE A 86 9.23 3.46 10.63
N VAL A 87 8.49 4.05 11.57
CA VAL A 87 7.62 5.19 11.27
C VAL A 87 8.44 6.42 10.86
N ARG A 88 9.51 6.75 11.62
CA ARG A 88 10.38 7.89 11.29
C ARG A 88 11.34 7.59 10.16
N ASP A 89 11.82 6.34 10.08
CA ASP A 89 12.79 5.95 9.05
C ASP A 89 12.17 5.90 7.65
N VAL A 90 10.91 5.46 7.51
CA VAL A 90 10.29 5.19 6.21
C VAL A 90 8.96 5.92 6.01
N MET A 91 8.03 5.87 6.97
CA MET A 91 6.65 6.32 6.72
C MET A 91 6.51 7.83 6.63
N GLN A 92 6.98 8.56 7.66
CA GLN A 92 6.77 10.01 7.73
C GLN A 92 7.66 10.81 6.77
N ASN A 93 8.50 10.13 5.99
CA ASN A 93 9.31 10.71 4.94
C ASN A 93 8.92 10.13 3.58
N HIS A 94 9.46 8.95 3.22
CA HIS A 94 9.30 8.37 1.89
C HIS A 94 7.84 8.10 1.51
N LEU A 95 7.10 7.37 2.36
CA LEU A 95 5.73 6.99 2.01
C LEU A 95 4.79 8.20 2.01
N LEU A 96 4.99 9.17 2.91
CA LEU A 96 4.21 10.41 2.93
C LEU A 96 4.46 11.27 1.68
N GLN A 97 5.70 11.32 1.17
CA GLN A 97 6.00 12.02 -0.06
C GLN A 97 5.33 11.35 -1.27
N VAL A 98 5.39 10.02 -1.36
CA VAL A 98 4.71 9.24 -2.40
C VAL A 98 3.19 9.48 -2.33
N MET A 99 2.60 9.40 -1.13
CA MET A 99 1.19 9.69 -0.92
C MET A 99 0.82 11.10 -1.37
N ALA A 100 1.65 12.10 -1.06
CA ALA A 100 1.39 13.48 -1.45
C ALA A 100 1.37 13.66 -2.97
N VAL A 101 2.33 13.05 -3.70
CA VAL A 101 2.35 13.06 -5.17
C VAL A 101 1.14 12.33 -5.75
N LEU A 102 0.77 11.19 -5.16
CA LEU A 102 -0.40 10.42 -5.59
C LEU A 102 -1.72 11.16 -5.38
N ALA A 103 -1.86 11.88 -4.27
CA ALA A 103 -3.12 12.47 -3.85
C ALA A 103 -3.30 13.94 -4.23
N MET A 104 -2.23 14.67 -4.60
CA MET A 104 -2.31 16.10 -4.91
C MET A 104 -3.20 16.39 -6.11
N ASP A 105 -3.78 17.57 -6.13
CA ASP A 105 -4.42 18.11 -7.34
C ASP A 105 -3.36 18.41 -8.41
N ARG A 106 -3.82 18.58 -9.64
CA ARG A 106 -2.93 19.00 -10.74
C ARG A 106 -2.25 20.32 -10.37
N PRO A 107 -0.90 20.37 -10.34
CA PRO A 107 -0.18 21.63 -10.12
C PRO A 107 -0.42 22.59 -11.28
N VAL A 108 -0.17 23.87 -11.04
CA VAL A 108 -0.34 24.93 -12.04
C VAL A 108 0.65 24.76 -13.20
N SER A 109 1.87 24.32 -12.87
CA SER A 109 2.92 23.99 -13.81
C SER A 109 3.81 22.86 -13.29
N LEU A 110 4.82 22.46 -14.05
CA LEU A 110 5.84 21.49 -13.61
C LEU A 110 7.02 22.17 -12.89
N GLU A 111 6.93 23.46 -12.63
CA GLU A 111 7.93 24.16 -11.83
C GLU A 111 7.98 23.56 -10.41
N PRO A 112 9.16 23.44 -9.79
CA PRO A 112 9.34 22.83 -8.49
C PRO A 112 8.46 23.42 -7.38
N GLU A 113 8.24 24.74 -7.39
CA GLU A 113 7.41 25.42 -6.38
C GLU A 113 5.93 25.04 -6.52
N ASP A 114 5.40 24.99 -7.74
CA ASP A 114 4.01 24.62 -8.00
C ASP A 114 3.73 23.17 -7.55
N ILE A 115 4.69 22.25 -7.77
CA ILE A 115 4.61 20.87 -7.30
C ILE A 115 4.68 20.81 -5.77
N ARG A 116 5.54 21.60 -5.13
CA ARG A 116 5.63 21.68 -3.65
C ARG A 116 4.34 22.19 -3.04
N ASP A 117 3.76 23.24 -3.63
CA ASP A 117 2.51 23.82 -3.16
C ASP A 117 1.35 22.83 -3.28
N ALA A 118 1.25 22.11 -4.40
CA ALA A 118 0.24 21.07 -4.59
C ALA A 118 0.37 19.94 -3.54
N LYS A 119 1.59 19.47 -3.26
CA LYS A 119 1.85 18.48 -2.20
C LYS A 119 1.51 19.04 -0.81
N LEU A 120 1.92 20.27 -0.51
CA LEU A 120 1.66 20.91 0.77
C LEU A 120 0.16 21.09 1.03
N LYS A 121 -0.62 21.43 -0.01
CA LYS A 121 -2.08 21.53 0.07
C LYS A 121 -2.70 20.23 0.56
N VAL A 122 -2.30 19.10 0.01
CA VAL A 122 -2.77 17.77 0.44
C VAL A 122 -2.34 17.46 1.88
N LEU A 123 -1.06 17.64 2.20
CA LEU A 123 -0.54 17.32 3.53
C LEU A 123 -1.24 18.10 4.65
N ARG A 124 -1.62 19.35 4.40
CA ARG A 124 -2.41 20.17 5.35
C ARG A 124 -3.83 19.66 5.55
N GLN A 125 -4.36 18.83 4.65
CA GLN A 125 -5.70 18.26 4.72
C GLN A 125 -5.73 16.86 5.33
N VAL A 126 -4.56 16.27 5.60
CA VAL A 126 -4.47 14.99 6.31
C VAL A 126 -4.97 15.16 7.74
N ARG A 127 -5.93 14.32 8.15
CA ARG A 127 -6.45 14.31 9.53
C ARG A 127 -5.37 13.83 10.49
N ARG A 128 -5.42 14.35 11.71
CA ARG A 128 -4.59 13.82 12.79
C ARG A 128 -4.91 12.32 13.00
N VAL A 129 -3.87 11.51 13.04
CA VAL A 129 -3.96 10.08 13.32
C VAL A 129 -4.33 9.85 14.78
N ASP A 130 -5.29 9.00 15.03
CA ASP A 130 -5.50 8.41 16.35
C ASP A 130 -4.71 7.10 16.43
N PRO A 131 -3.64 7.03 17.24
CA PRO A 131 -2.81 5.83 17.28
C PRO A 131 -3.56 4.57 17.71
N ALA A 132 -4.62 4.69 18.50
CA ALA A 132 -5.39 3.55 18.97
C ALA A 132 -6.34 2.98 17.90
N ALA A 133 -6.90 3.86 17.06
CA ALA A 133 -7.89 3.48 16.05
C ALA A 133 -7.28 3.31 14.64
N ASP A 134 -6.24 4.10 14.32
CA ASP A 134 -5.72 4.23 12.96
C ASP A 134 -4.33 3.60 12.77
N ALA A 135 -3.72 3.00 13.82
CA ALA A 135 -2.36 2.49 13.70
C ALA A 135 -2.16 1.14 14.40
N VAL A 136 -1.31 0.32 13.79
CA VAL A 136 -0.78 -0.92 14.38
C VAL A 136 0.73 -0.88 14.26
N ALA A 137 1.45 -1.27 15.31
CA ALA A 137 2.90 -1.36 15.32
C ALA A 137 3.37 -2.64 16.00
N GLY A 138 4.50 -3.18 15.58
CA GLY A 138 5.07 -4.40 16.13
C GLY A 138 6.57 -4.52 15.90
N GLN A 139 7.15 -5.51 16.57
CA GLN A 139 8.54 -5.92 16.38
C GLN A 139 8.57 -7.38 15.93
N TYR A 140 9.43 -7.75 14.98
CA TYR A 140 9.59 -9.14 14.61
C TYR A 140 10.35 -9.93 15.71
N VAL A 141 9.91 -11.14 15.93
CA VAL A 141 10.52 -12.09 16.85
C VAL A 141 11.17 -13.23 16.08
N ALA A 142 12.03 -14.01 16.74
CA ALA A 142 12.58 -15.21 16.13
C ALA A 142 11.45 -16.19 15.76
N PRO A 143 11.55 -16.89 14.60
CA PRO A 143 10.57 -17.91 14.23
C PRO A 143 10.52 -19.03 15.29
N ALA A 144 9.32 -19.49 15.62
CA ALA A 144 9.15 -20.61 16.53
C ALA A 144 9.62 -21.92 15.84
N GLY A 145 10.60 -22.61 16.43
CA GLY A 145 11.02 -23.94 15.99
C GLY A 145 12.24 -24.03 15.07
N ASP A 146 12.89 -22.93 14.74
CA ASP A 146 14.13 -22.97 13.97
C ASP A 146 15.33 -23.31 14.84
N SER A 147 16.17 -24.24 14.34
CA SER A 147 17.43 -24.62 14.94
C SER A 147 18.36 -23.43 15.08
N ALA A 148 18.80 -23.15 16.27
CA ALA A 148 19.75 -22.09 16.58
C ALA A 148 21.00 -22.20 15.71
N GLY A 149 21.21 -21.27 14.77
CA GLY A 149 22.43 -21.25 13.97
C GLY A 149 22.46 -20.35 12.75
N SER A 150 21.30 -19.98 12.18
CA SER A 150 21.27 -19.10 11.01
C SER A 150 21.11 -17.64 11.44
N SER A 151 21.88 -16.74 10.82
CA SER A 151 21.79 -15.29 11.02
C SER A 151 20.42 -14.71 10.65
N SER A 152 19.63 -15.45 9.88
CA SER A 152 18.26 -15.06 9.46
C SER A 152 17.15 -15.46 10.45
N SER A 153 17.49 -16.22 11.51
CA SER A 153 16.52 -16.72 12.49
C SER A 153 16.42 -15.88 13.78
N LYS A 154 17.21 -14.80 13.88
CA LYS A 154 17.22 -13.97 15.10
C LYS A 154 16.07 -12.98 15.13
N GLY A 155 15.41 -12.90 16.29
CA GLY A 155 14.48 -11.81 16.58
C GLY A 155 15.17 -10.44 16.63
N TYR A 156 14.37 -9.38 16.60
CA TYR A 156 14.89 -8.01 16.59
C TYR A 156 15.79 -7.70 17.81
N LEU A 157 15.35 -8.07 19.00
CA LEU A 157 16.08 -7.83 20.25
C LEU A 157 17.35 -8.66 20.38
N GLU A 158 17.51 -9.70 19.54
CA GLU A 158 18.72 -10.55 19.51
C GLU A 158 19.80 -10.02 18.55
N GLN A 159 19.53 -8.92 17.86
CA GLN A 159 20.48 -8.29 16.95
C GLN A 159 21.54 -7.53 17.76
N SER A 160 22.80 -7.60 17.32
CA SER A 160 23.94 -7.05 18.06
C SER A 160 23.93 -5.53 18.28
N PHE A 161 23.19 -4.79 17.48
CA PHE A 161 23.10 -3.32 17.53
C PHE A 161 21.83 -2.81 18.21
N VAL A 162 20.97 -3.70 18.70
CA VAL A 162 19.70 -3.38 19.30
C VAL A 162 19.83 -3.39 20.83
N LYS A 163 19.26 -2.39 21.49
CA LYS A 163 19.20 -2.38 22.95
C LYS A 163 18.29 -3.50 23.44
N PRO A 164 18.64 -4.23 24.51
CA PRO A 164 17.85 -5.37 24.99
C PRO A 164 16.38 -5.03 25.35
N ASP A 165 16.12 -3.78 25.70
CA ASP A 165 14.82 -3.25 26.10
C ASP A 165 14.17 -2.35 25.02
N SER A 166 14.68 -2.39 23.81
CA SER A 166 14.19 -1.57 22.69
C SER A 166 12.72 -1.84 22.40
N LYS A 167 11.96 -0.74 22.28
CA LYS A 167 10.55 -0.74 21.86
C LYS A 167 10.35 -0.18 20.44
N SER A 168 11.44 -0.03 19.68
CA SER A 168 11.38 0.50 18.33
C SER A 168 10.60 -0.42 17.41
N PRO A 169 9.52 0.03 16.79
CA PRO A 169 8.73 -0.80 15.90
C PRO A 169 9.52 -1.11 14.62
N THR A 170 9.56 -2.39 14.24
CA THR A 170 10.11 -2.87 12.97
C THR A 170 9.04 -2.99 11.89
N PHE A 171 7.79 -2.98 12.30
CA PHE A 171 6.60 -2.96 11.46
C PHE A 171 5.62 -1.90 11.96
N ALA A 172 5.00 -1.20 11.03
CA ALA A 172 3.85 -0.38 11.32
C ALA A 172 2.90 -0.33 10.13
N MET A 173 1.61 -0.18 10.43
CA MET A 173 0.56 0.13 9.48
C MET A 173 -0.25 1.30 10.02
N VAL A 174 -0.46 2.32 9.20
CA VAL A 174 -1.17 3.54 9.59
C VAL A 174 -2.18 3.90 8.52
N VAL A 175 -3.41 4.15 8.93
CA VAL A 175 -4.49 4.62 8.05
C VAL A 175 -4.56 6.14 8.13
N LEU A 176 -4.28 6.80 7.01
CA LEU A 176 -4.43 8.24 6.85
C LEU A 176 -5.75 8.55 6.14
N ARG A 177 -6.34 9.69 6.48
CA ARG A 177 -7.54 10.22 5.83
C ARG A 177 -7.31 11.65 5.42
N ILE A 178 -7.63 11.97 4.17
CA ILE A 178 -7.46 13.31 3.59
C ILE A 178 -8.84 13.97 3.53
N LYS A 179 -8.99 15.07 4.26
CA LYS A 179 -10.26 15.81 4.35
C LYS A 179 -10.36 16.84 3.22
N ASN A 180 -10.71 16.38 2.03
CA ASN A 180 -11.00 17.24 0.89
C ASN A 180 -12.05 16.59 -0.02
N GLU A 181 -12.53 17.35 -0.99
CA GLU A 181 -13.55 16.91 -1.94
C GLU A 181 -13.16 15.65 -2.73
N ARG A 182 -11.88 15.54 -3.09
CA ARG A 182 -11.36 14.43 -3.89
C ARG A 182 -11.24 13.11 -3.11
N TRP A 183 -10.89 13.16 -1.81
CA TRP A 183 -10.45 11.98 -1.07
C TRP A 183 -11.22 11.70 0.22
N ASP A 184 -12.21 12.54 0.57
CA ASP A 184 -12.96 12.31 1.82
C ASP A 184 -13.65 10.95 1.79
N GLY A 185 -13.42 10.15 2.83
CA GLY A 185 -13.89 8.77 2.95
C GLY A 185 -12.94 7.70 2.41
N VAL A 186 -11.95 8.03 1.56
CA VAL A 186 -10.97 7.06 1.06
C VAL A 186 -9.85 6.84 2.07
N PRO A 187 -9.62 5.61 2.56
CA PRO A 187 -8.50 5.28 3.42
C PRO A 187 -7.18 5.21 2.61
N PHE A 188 -6.16 5.87 3.12
CA PHE A 188 -4.78 5.73 2.65
C PHE A 188 -4.00 4.90 3.66
N VAL A 189 -3.72 3.66 3.34
CA VAL A 189 -3.03 2.70 4.20
C VAL A 189 -1.54 2.75 3.89
N LEU A 190 -0.75 3.29 4.82
CA LEU A 190 0.71 3.21 4.76
C LEU A 190 1.17 1.99 5.55
N LYS A 191 1.86 1.07 4.89
CA LYS A 191 2.42 -0.14 5.50
C LYS A 191 3.92 -0.16 5.33
N ALA A 192 4.68 -0.31 6.39
CA ALA A 192 6.13 -0.44 6.33
C ALA A 192 6.63 -1.50 7.30
N GLY A 193 7.60 -2.31 6.87
CA GLY A 193 8.17 -3.34 7.72
C GLY A 193 9.54 -3.81 7.26
N LYS A 194 10.36 -4.20 8.25
CA LYS A 194 11.65 -4.88 8.07
C LYS A 194 11.57 -6.27 8.68
N GLY A 195 12.36 -7.21 8.17
CA GLY A 195 12.33 -8.59 8.60
C GLY A 195 11.06 -9.35 8.15
N LEU A 196 10.49 -8.96 7.01
CA LEU A 196 9.32 -9.61 6.39
C LEU A 196 9.75 -10.62 5.33
N GLY A 197 8.79 -11.42 4.83
CA GLY A 197 9.06 -12.52 3.91
C GLY A 197 9.56 -12.13 2.53
N GLU A 198 9.29 -10.90 2.08
CA GLU A 198 9.68 -10.43 0.76
C GLU A 198 10.17 -8.98 0.79
N ARG A 199 10.95 -8.61 -0.27
CA ARG A 199 11.29 -7.21 -0.53
C ARG A 199 10.32 -6.66 -1.54
N ARG A 200 9.44 -5.76 -1.10
CA ARG A 200 8.41 -5.16 -1.93
C ARG A 200 8.18 -3.70 -1.58
N SER A 201 8.14 -2.86 -2.60
CA SER A 201 7.65 -1.50 -2.44
C SER A 201 6.68 -1.22 -3.58
N GLU A 202 5.40 -0.98 -3.25
CA GLU A 202 4.35 -0.78 -4.23
C GLU A 202 3.25 0.16 -3.75
N ILE A 203 2.57 0.75 -4.70
CA ILE A 203 1.33 1.49 -4.51
C ILE A 203 0.22 0.68 -5.16
N ARG A 204 -0.84 0.41 -4.40
CA ARG A 204 -2.03 -0.29 -4.89
C ARG A 204 -3.23 0.62 -4.71
N ILE A 205 -3.92 0.90 -5.79
CA ILE A 205 -5.12 1.73 -5.82
C ILE A 205 -6.27 0.81 -6.22
N GLN A 206 -7.07 0.47 -5.25
CA GLN A 206 -8.24 -0.37 -5.43
C GLN A 206 -9.41 0.51 -5.86
N LEU A 207 -10.07 0.15 -6.95
CA LEU A 207 -11.29 0.77 -7.38
C LEU A 207 -12.48 0.18 -6.61
N LYS A 208 -13.58 0.90 -6.57
CA LYS A 208 -14.85 0.41 -6.01
C LYS A 208 -15.42 -0.68 -6.91
N ASP A 209 -16.24 -1.52 -6.32
CA ASP A 209 -16.97 -2.55 -7.02
C ASP A 209 -17.94 -1.95 -8.04
N VAL A 210 -18.30 -2.73 -9.06
CA VAL A 210 -19.22 -2.30 -10.11
C VAL A 210 -20.63 -2.24 -9.51
N PRO A 211 -21.31 -1.08 -9.55
CA PRO A 211 -22.69 -1.02 -9.05
C PRO A 211 -23.63 -1.93 -9.86
N GLY A 212 -24.42 -2.74 -9.18
CA GLY A 212 -25.37 -3.65 -9.82
C GLY A 212 -24.66 -4.71 -10.65
N ASP A 213 -23.65 -5.32 -10.07
CA ASP A 213 -22.88 -6.40 -10.72
C ASP A 213 -23.82 -7.56 -11.07
N ILE A 214 -23.99 -7.80 -12.38
CA ILE A 214 -24.83 -8.89 -12.90
C ILE A 214 -24.13 -10.25 -12.82
N PHE A 215 -22.90 -10.28 -12.34
CA PHE A 215 -22.08 -11.47 -12.19
C PHE A 215 -21.93 -11.91 -10.73
N ASP A 216 -22.45 -11.11 -9.81
CA ASP A 216 -22.68 -11.51 -8.44
C ASP A 216 -23.94 -12.40 -8.44
N ASP A 217 -23.76 -13.71 -8.36
CA ASP A 217 -24.87 -14.60 -8.10
C ASP A 217 -25.41 -14.23 -6.69
N GLU A 218 -26.59 -13.63 -6.63
CA GLU A 218 -27.34 -13.51 -5.39
C GLU A 218 -27.34 -14.91 -4.77
N GLU A 219 -26.88 -15.05 -3.53
CA GLU A 219 -27.05 -16.28 -2.78
C GLU A 219 -28.57 -16.51 -2.76
N GLU A 220 -29.07 -17.44 -3.60
CA GLU A 220 -30.38 -17.98 -3.40
C GLU A 220 -30.35 -18.50 -1.96
N GLU A 221 -31.09 -17.83 -1.07
CA GLU A 221 -31.42 -18.38 0.24
C GLU A 221 -32.00 -19.75 -0.09
N GLU A 222 -31.20 -20.81 0.12
CA GLU A 222 -31.70 -22.17 0.08
C GLU A 222 -32.74 -22.21 1.19
N ASP A 223 -34.00 -22.09 0.80
CA ASP A 223 -35.14 -22.25 1.67
C ASP A 223 -34.96 -23.55 2.45
N GLU A 224 -35.10 -23.50 3.77
CA GLU A 224 -34.99 -24.62 4.73
C GLU A 224 -35.95 -25.79 4.44
N ASP A 225 -36.60 -25.81 3.29
CA ASP A 225 -37.58 -26.80 2.87
C ASP A 225 -36.99 -28.09 2.25
N GLU A 226 -35.66 -28.19 2.04
CA GLU A 226 -35.05 -29.44 1.54
C GLU A 226 -34.70 -30.48 2.64
N GLU A 227 -34.76 -30.12 3.93
CA GLU A 227 -34.45 -31.07 5.00
C GLU A 227 -35.55 -32.16 5.17
N GLU A 228 -36.78 -31.92 4.72
CA GLU A 228 -37.89 -32.89 4.83
C GLU A 228 -37.92 -33.90 3.67
N ALA A 229 -37.24 -33.60 2.54
CA ALA A 229 -37.18 -34.49 1.37
C ALA A 229 -36.04 -35.55 1.43
N ALA A 230 -35.06 -35.34 2.31
CA ALA A 230 -33.91 -36.25 2.44
C ALA A 230 -34.18 -37.49 3.32
N ALA A 231 -35.26 -37.50 4.09
CA ALA A 231 -35.61 -38.62 4.99
C ALA A 231 -36.28 -39.83 4.31
N ALA A 232 -36.51 -39.79 3.00
CA ALA A 232 -37.26 -40.83 2.28
C ALA A 232 -36.49 -41.52 1.13
N ARG A 233 -35.15 -41.61 1.17
CA ARG A 233 -34.40 -42.39 0.17
C ARG A 233 -33.66 -43.57 0.74
N ASP A 234 -34.13 -44.74 0.33
CA ASP A 234 -33.68 -46.08 0.55
C ASP A 234 -32.22 -46.33 0.14
N ASP A 235 -31.51 -47.05 0.99
CA ASP A 235 -30.14 -47.57 0.82
C ASP A 235 -30.03 -48.58 -0.34
N SER A 236 -29.50 -48.18 -1.49
CA SER A 236 -28.78 -49.10 -2.38
C SER A 236 -28.22 -48.37 -3.61
N HIS A 237 -26.98 -47.87 -3.58
CA HIS A 237 -25.94 -48.03 -4.62
C HIS A 237 -24.71 -47.11 -4.30
N PRO A 238 -23.49 -47.68 -4.19
CA PRO A 238 -22.30 -46.84 -4.08
C PRO A 238 -21.81 -46.45 -5.47
N GLY A 239 -22.07 -45.25 -5.86
CA GLY A 239 -21.64 -44.71 -7.16
C GLY A 239 -21.39 -43.23 -7.08
N CYS A 240 -20.08 -42.89 -7.04
CA CYS A 240 -19.45 -41.68 -7.52
C CYS A 240 -20.24 -40.36 -7.28
N GLU A 241 -20.06 -39.76 -6.12
CA GLU A 241 -20.43 -38.36 -5.94
C GLU A 241 -19.50 -37.46 -6.76
N PRO A 242 -20.01 -36.64 -7.66
CA PRO A 242 -19.23 -35.56 -8.22
C PRO A 242 -19.08 -34.50 -7.11
N SER A 243 -17.87 -34.38 -6.56
CA SER A 243 -17.53 -33.28 -5.69
C SER A 243 -17.85 -31.96 -6.41
N ARG A 244 -18.95 -31.32 -6.08
CA ARG A 244 -19.24 -29.95 -6.43
C ARG A 244 -18.29 -29.06 -5.64
N SER A 245 -17.08 -28.92 -6.12
CA SER A 245 -16.20 -27.83 -5.76
C SER A 245 -16.75 -26.55 -6.44
N SER A 246 -17.71 -25.91 -5.81
CA SER A 246 -18.07 -24.54 -6.18
C SER A 246 -16.97 -23.61 -5.65
N THR A 247 -15.83 -23.57 -6.30
CA THR A 247 -14.91 -22.45 -6.12
C THR A 247 -15.52 -21.24 -6.80
N LYS A 248 -16.40 -20.52 -6.10
CA LYS A 248 -16.78 -19.17 -6.46
C LYS A 248 -15.48 -18.35 -6.48
N THR A 249 -14.97 -18.07 -7.63
CA THR A 249 -13.88 -17.11 -7.80
C THR A 249 -14.50 -15.73 -7.89
N ASP A 250 -14.63 -15.07 -6.72
CA ASP A 250 -14.85 -13.63 -6.68
C ASP A 250 -13.78 -12.96 -7.55
N PRO A 251 -14.15 -12.28 -8.64
CA PRO A 251 -13.20 -11.65 -9.56
C PRO A 251 -12.39 -10.57 -8.86
N GLY A 252 -12.82 -10.13 -7.68
CA GLY A 252 -12.25 -9.07 -6.87
C GLY A 252 -12.13 -7.74 -7.61
N PRO A 253 -11.85 -6.66 -6.88
CA PRO A 253 -11.90 -5.32 -7.41
C PRO A 253 -10.84 -5.05 -8.47
N ASN A 254 -11.13 -4.15 -9.39
CA ASN A 254 -10.16 -3.62 -10.32
C ASN A 254 -9.10 -2.80 -9.57
N GLU A 255 -7.84 -2.91 -9.97
CA GLU A 255 -6.72 -2.26 -9.28
C GLU A 255 -5.74 -1.62 -10.26
N PHE A 256 -5.23 -0.43 -9.88
CA PHE A 256 -3.96 0.08 -10.39
C PHE A 256 -2.84 -0.31 -9.44
N VAL A 257 -1.79 -0.91 -9.97
CA VAL A 257 -0.59 -1.27 -9.19
C VAL A 257 0.62 -0.60 -9.79
N ILE A 258 1.38 0.09 -8.94
CA ILE A 258 2.62 0.77 -9.27
C ILE A 258 3.68 0.18 -8.37
N ARG A 259 4.55 -0.63 -8.93
CA ARG A 259 5.62 -1.29 -8.21
C ARG A 259 6.91 -0.48 -8.33
N LEU A 260 7.52 -0.19 -7.18
CA LEU A 260 8.77 0.57 -7.08
C LEU A 260 9.97 -0.35 -6.87
N GLN A 261 9.74 -1.54 -6.33
CA GLN A 261 10.75 -2.57 -6.06
C GLN A 261 10.09 -3.95 -6.02
N PRO A 262 10.80 -5.04 -6.45
CA PRO A 262 12.19 -5.08 -6.92
C PRO A 262 12.40 -4.51 -8.31
N HIS A 263 11.39 -4.55 -9.18
CA HIS A 263 11.40 -4.00 -10.54
C HIS A 263 10.35 -2.88 -10.63
N GLU A 264 10.68 -1.81 -11.32
CA GLU A 264 9.74 -0.71 -11.56
C GLU A 264 8.76 -1.12 -12.65
N GLU A 265 7.46 -1.11 -12.36
CA GLU A 265 6.41 -1.43 -13.31
C GLU A 265 5.08 -0.78 -12.92
N MET A 266 4.24 -0.51 -13.90
CA MET A 266 2.87 -0.05 -13.72
C MET A 266 1.92 -0.96 -14.50
N TYR A 267 0.86 -1.42 -13.84
CA TYR A 267 -0.15 -2.24 -14.51
C TYR A 267 -1.54 -2.05 -13.91
N MET A 268 -2.55 -2.42 -14.67
CA MET A 268 -3.93 -2.45 -14.25
C MET A 268 -4.42 -3.90 -14.21
N LYS A 269 -5.11 -4.27 -13.14
CA LYS A 269 -5.86 -5.52 -13.07
C LYS A 269 -7.30 -5.26 -13.46
N LEU A 270 -7.78 -5.98 -14.45
CA LEU A 270 -9.14 -5.93 -14.94
C LEU A 270 -9.75 -7.34 -14.91
N THR A 271 -11.05 -7.41 -14.71
CA THR A 271 -11.80 -8.67 -14.88
C THR A 271 -12.06 -8.91 -16.34
N ILE A 272 -11.67 -10.09 -16.84
CA ILE A 272 -11.91 -10.53 -18.22
C ILE A 272 -12.43 -11.96 -18.23
N LYS A 273 -13.15 -12.36 -19.27
CA LYS A 273 -13.54 -13.75 -19.49
C LYS A 273 -12.33 -14.57 -19.94
N GLY A 274 -12.06 -15.69 -19.27
CA GLY A 274 -10.98 -16.61 -19.67
C GLY A 274 -11.23 -17.27 -21.05
N ALA A 275 -10.18 -17.48 -21.84
CA ALA A 275 -10.26 -17.94 -23.23
C ALA A 275 -10.76 -19.37 -23.40
N TYR A 276 -10.76 -20.21 -22.35
CA TYR A 276 -11.05 -21.66 -22.42
C TYR A 276 -12.33 -22.09 -21.70
N SER A 277 -13.14 -21.16 -21.21
CA SER A 277 -14.40 -21.49 -20.56
C SER A 277 -15.49 -21.72 -21.63
N SER A 278 -15.91 -22.99 -21.82
CA SER A 278 -17.04 -23.37 -22.68
C SER A 278 -18.42 -22.98 -22.07
N HIS A 279 -18.45 -22.59 -20.82
CA HIS A 279 -19.63 -22.08 -20.12
C HIS A 279 -19.51 -20.56 -20.00
N TRP A 280 -20.62 -19.87 -19.85
CA TRP A 280 -20.64 -18.41 -19.74
C TRP A 280 -19.90 -17.87 -18.49
N PHE A 281 -19.43 -18.72 -17.61
CA PHE A 281 -18.63 -18.46 -16.40
C PHE A 281 -17.61 -19.60 -16.19
N PRO A 282 -16.37 -19.42 -15.74
CA PRO A 282 -15.88 -18.48 -14.77
C PRO A 282 -14.95 -17.39 -15.36
N TYR A 283 -14.80 -16.28 -14.61
CA TYR A 283 -13.92 -15.16 -14.95
C TYR A 283 -12.51 -15.45 -14.46
N ASP A 284 -11.52 -15.24 -15.34
CA ASP A 284 -10.12 -15.18 -14.94
C ASP A 284 -9.65 -13.74 -14.81
N ARG A 285 -8.94 -13.44 -13.73
CA ARG A 285 -8.23 -12.17 -13.57
C ARG A 285 -6.94 -12.20 -14.36
N VAL A 286 -6.92 -11.73 -15.59
CA VAL A 286 -5.65 -11.29 -16.20
C VAL A 286 -5.89 -10.31 -17.34
N GLY A 287 -5.70 -9.05 -17.09
CA GLY A 287 -5.35 -8.06 -18.08
C GLY A 287 -4.21 -7.25 -17.52
N VAL A 288 -2.97 -7.66 -17.74
CA VAL A 288 -1.81 -6.84 -17.42
C VAL A 288 -1.54 -5.96 -18.63
N VAL A 289 -1.82 -4.67 -18.52
CA VAL A 289 -1.32 -3.69 -19.49
C VAL A 289 -0.02 -3.16 -18.89
N ASN A 290 1.10 -3.76 -19.31
CA ASN A 290 2.42 -3.23 -18.98
C ASN A 290 2.65 -1.97 -19.79
N ALA A 291 2.96 -0.87 -19.11
CA ALA A 291 3.73 0.19 -19.72
C ALA A 291 5.20 -0.16 -19.45
N ASP A 292 5.89 -0.68 -20.45
CA ASP A 292 7.34 -0.74 -20.41
C ASP A 292 7.89 0.69 -20.32
N PRO A 293 8.98 0.91 -19.55
CA PRO A 293 9.56 2.23 -19.33
C PRO A 293 10.09 2.89 -20.61
#